data_91cc5dca23aaf300988e0fbb26d6c738
#
_entry.id   91cc5dca23aaf300988e0fbb26d6c738
#
_cell.length_a   1.000
_cell.length_b   1.000
_cell.length_c   1.000
_cell.angle_alpha   90.00
_cell.angle_beta   90.00
_cell.angle_gamma   90.00
#
_symmetry.space_group_name_H-M   'P 1'
#
loop_
_entity.id
_entity.type
_entity.pdbx_description
1 polymer ?
#
loop_
_entity_poly.entity_id
_entity_poly.type
_entity_poly.pdbx_seq_one_letter_code
_entity_poly.pdbx_strand_id
1 'polypeptide(L)'
;MGNSITFEKFLYDNYYDVIAGSIEEFITGNKSSLSDDKIANAQKLEFEGMDINGVSFKKTSSQEDENLSFRIDVCAHLSADKRYYHDYEDKITSMWLSLEASCMLNDGMKNFKITSVEEYSKEEFDGRNNLSRSLVPYLYVKDADDVAEQFLKEYCPAALENPMRLPAVEVAANMGLEIYSAPLENNICGKIFFDPATEKIYKKYPLLDLTEANISAGSILIDPNCKFGTLSNTIIHECVHWKWHRLFFEMKKLLTKDPVSMAYKESGYSNKTGSKATEIDWIEWQANELAPKILMPASMTRKYIKEKFAALRRTTPENVRDAELFQQTIDSTAAFFNVSRSSAKLRAAELGFEQAKGVFVYVDGKYIKPFSFDKNALGKNETFVINSVSAAKLVIDSPDLYALLLANKIVFVNNMLCINNEKYIQYDKEGFPSMTRYALDHADECCLVFKRERKYDRAYDDSYGNLGFLCRKFSASSFVEASNDESKNLDALGDEEKNELKKVKSGAKEMVKVFEDLPGSFVKTLNFHIKRKGLTAFELFQRSQISTQSLSHIRTGKVKEVKLQTLMKLFIGLNLAPAYCFDLNYL
;
A
#
# COMPACT_ATOMS: atom_id res chain seq x y z
N MET A 1 10.98 -23.94 -12.30
CA MET A 1 11.30 -23.41 -10.98
C MET A 1 12.66 -23.94 -10.62
N GLY A 2 13.73 -23.18 -10.86
CA GLY A 2 15.09 -23.55 -10.47
C GLY A 2 15.16 -23.61 -8.95
N ASN A 3 15.78 -24.65 -8.40
CA ASN A 3 16.09 -24.75 -6.98
C ASN A 3 16.96 -23.53 -6.62
N SER A 4 16.41 -22.52 -5.95
CA SER A 4 17.20 -21.43 -5.39
C SER A 4 18.05 -22.02 -4.28
N ILE A 5 19.37 -21.97 -4.46
CA ILE A 5 20.34 -22.36 -3.44
C ILE A 5 20.25 -21.31 -2.33
N THR A 6 20.17 -21.72 -1.07
CA THR A 6 20.26 -20.77 0.06
C THR A 6 21.69 -20.29 0.26
N PHE A 7 21.88 -19.14 0.90
CA PHE A 7 23.22 -18.61 1.14
C PHE A 7 24.04 -19.52 2.08
N GLU A 8 23.40 -20.12 3.07
CA GLU A 8 23.99 -21.13 3.96
C GLU A 8 24.53 -22.32 3.13
N LYS A 9 23.73 -22.81 2.19
CA LYS A 9 24.17 -23.90 1.31
C LYS A 9 25.30 -23.45 0.38
N PHE A 10 25.24 -22.22 -0.14
CA PHE A 10 26.33 -21.68 -0.95
C PHE A 10 27.65 -21.61 -0.18
N LEU A 11 27.62 -21.16 1.09
CA LEU A 11 28.79 -21.14 1.98
C LEU A 11 29.32 -22.56 2.23
N TYR A 12 28.42 -23.48 2.52
CA TYR A 12 28.81 -24.90 2.72
C TYR A 12 29.48 -25.50 1.48
N ASP A 13 28.90 -25.30 0.30
CA ASP A 13 29.39 -25.88 -0.94
C ASP A 13 30.73 -25.28 -1.44
N ASN A 14 31.02 -23.99 -1.10
CA ASN A 14 32.19 -23.29 -1.67
C ASN A 14 33.27 -22.92 -0.64
N TYR A 15 32.95 -22.85 0.66
CA TYR A 15 33.86 -22.36 1.70
C TYR A 15 33.96 -23.29 2.90
N TYR A 16 33.54 -24.54 2.75
CA TYR A 16 33.55 -25.54 3.82
C TYR A 16 34.94 -25.62 4.49
N ASP A 17 36.02 -25.79 3.71
CA ASP A 17 37.38 -25.98 4.22
C ASP A 17 37.87 -24.76 5.01
N VAL A 18 37.53 -23.55 4.59
CA VAL A 18 37.91 -22.30 5.30
C VAL A 18 37.19 -22.22 6.65
N ILE A 19 35.91 -22.55 6.67
CA ILE A 19 35.08 -22.49 7.88
C ILE A 19 35.51 -23.60 8.83
N ALA A 20 35.66 -24.84 8.34
CA ALA A 20 36.10 -25.99 9.12
C ALA A 20 37.48 -25.76 9.72
N GLY A 21 38.45 -25.28 8.94
CA GLY A 21 39.80 -24.99 9.43
C GLY A 21 39.81 -23.96 10.56
N SER A 22 38.98 -22.90 10.45
CA SER A 22 38.85 -21.88 11.51
C SER A 22 38.22 -22.46 12.79
N ILE A 23 37.28 -23.37 12.66
CA ILE A 23 36.65 -24.08 13.79
C ILE A 23 37.67 -25.01 14.47
N GLU A 24 38.41 -25.80 13.70
CA GLU A 24 39.45 -26.71 14.21
C GLU A 24 40.54 -25.94 14.97
N GLU A 25 41.02 -24.84 14.41
CA GLU A 25 42.00 -23.95 15.06
C GLU A 25 41.47 -23.39 16.38
N PHE A 26 40.23 -22.88 16.40
CA PHE A 26 39.58 -22.36 17.60
C PHE A 26 39.45 -23.45 18.68
N ILE A 27 38.93 -24.62 18.35
CA ILE A 27 38.70 -25.71 19.27
C ILE A 27 40.03 -26.20 19.84
N THR A 28 41.03 -26.34 18.99
CA THR A 28 42.37 -26.83 19.40
C THR A 28 43.04 -25.81 20.31
N GLY A 29 42.99 -24.51 19.97
CA GLY A 29 43.62 -23.43 20.75
C GLY A 29 42.97 -23.13 22.07
N ASN A 30 41.64 -23.31 22.18
CA ASN A 30 40.85 -22.93 23.36
C ASN A 30 40.26 -24.10 24.13
N LYS A 31 40.67 -25.35 23.83
CA LYS A 31 40.09 -26.58 24.37
C LYS A 31 39.82 -26.56 25.88
N SER A 32 40.77 -26.12 26.68
CA SER A 32 40.68 -26.11 28.15
C SER A 32 39.76 -25.00 28.71
N SER A 33 39.37 -24.03 27.93
CA SER A 33 38.52 -22.90 28.32
C SER A 33 37.10 -23.01 27.78
N LEU A 34 36.78 -24.04 27.02
CA LEU A 34 35.43 -24.25 26.45
C LEU A 34 34.42 -24.56 27.54
N SER A 35 33.20 -24.08 27.37
CA SER A 35 32.12 -24.21 28.35
C SER A 35 31.59 -25.64 28.53
N ASP A 36 31.78 -26.53 27.51
CA ASP A 36 31.40 -27.93 27.62
C ASP A 36 32.53 -28.76 28.24
N ASP A 37 32.31 -29.20 29.49
CA ASP A 37 33.27 -30.05 30.26
C ASP A 37 33.66 -31.35 29.53
N LYS A 38 32.81 -31.89 28.66
CA LYS A 38 33.11 -33.12 27.90
C LYS A 38 34.16 -32.84 26.86
N ILE A 39 34.10 -31.71 26.21
CA ILE A 39 35.05 -31.24 25.20
C ILE A 39 36.33 -30.77 25.88
N ALA A 40 36.23 -29.96 26.93
CA ALA A 40 37.39 -29.42 27.66
C ALA A 40 38.29 -30.54 28.25
N ASN A 41 37.68 -31.61 28.75
CA ASN A 41 38.39 -32.72 29.39
C ASN A 41 38.67 -33.93 28.44
N ALA A 42 38.34 -33.88 27.16
CA ALA A 42 38.62 -34.95 26.21
C ALA A 42 40.14 -35.18 26.07
N GLN A 43 40.61 -36.43 25.99
CA GLN A 43 42.03 -36.71 25.71
C GLN A 43 42.39 -36.48 24.25
N LYS A 44 41.54 -36.95 23.36
CA LYS A 44 41.64 -36.72 21.94
C LYS A 44 40.33 -36.08 21.48
N LEU A 45 40.42 -35.07 20.64
CA LEU A 45 39.29 -34.37 20.06
C LEU A 45 39.51 -34.27 18.58
N GLU A 46 38.57 -34.80 17.79
CA GLU A 46 38.61 -34.76 16.31
C GLU A 46 37.35 -34.05 15.80
N PHE A 47 37.54 -33.20 14.80
CA PHE A 47 36.44 -32.55 14.11
C PHE A 47 35.89 -33.50 13.04
N GLU A 48 34.61 -33.84 13.10
CA GLU A 48 33.95 -34.77 12.20
C GLU A 48 33.16 -34.05 11.08
N GLY A 49 32.74 -32.80 11.35
CA GLY A 49 31.96 -32.02 10.40
C GLY A 49 31.19 -30.89 11.04
N MET A 50 30.39 -30.23 10.26
CA MET A 50 29.57 -29.09 10.71
C MET A 50 28.27 -28.95 9.91
N ASP A 51 27.26 -28.35 10.56
CA ASP A 51 26.08 -27.83 9.92
C ASP A 51 26.04 -26.31 10.06
N ILE A 52 25.81 -25.61 8.97
CA ILE A 52 25.55 -24.16 8.98
C ILE A 52 24.05 -23.96 9.22
N ASN A 53 23.70 -23.45 10.40
CA ASN A 53 22.31 -23.34 10.85
C ASN A 53 21.69 -21.96 10.64
N GLY A 54 22.52 -20.94 10.41
CA GLY A 54 22.05 -19.60 10.15
C GLY A 54 23.14 -18.64 9.74
N VAL A 55 22.74 -17.60 9.03
CA VAL A 55 23.58 -16.46 8.70
C VAL A 55 22.85 -15.19 9.07
N SER A 56 23.58 -14.28 9.74
CA SER A 56 23.06 -12.99 10.18
C SER A 56 23.94 -11.87 9.67
N PHE A 57 23.35 -10.95 8.91
CA PHE A 57 24.09 -9.85 8.29
C PHE A 57 24.06 -8.61 9.18
N LYS A 58 25.22 -7.97 9.35
CA LYS A 58 25.35 -6.67 10.03
C LYS A 58 25.31 -5.56 8.98
N LYS A 59 24.56 -4.49 9.24
CA LYS A 59 24.56 -3.32 8.36
C LYS A 59 25.93 -2.66 8.43
N THR A 60 26.62 -2.55 7.30
CA THR A 60 27.85 -1.77 7.19
C THR A 60 27.55 -0.27 7.30
N SER A 61 28.44 0.50 7.92
CA SER A 61 28.28 1.94 8.16
C SER A 61 28.27 2.78 6.88
N SER A 62 28.80 2.26 5.78
CA SER A 62 28.70 2.82 4.43
C SER A 62 28.28 1.72 3.46
N GLN A 63 27.15 1.93 2.76
CA GLN A 63 26.72 0.99 1.70
C GLN A 63 27.59 1.09 0.43
N GLU A 64 28.54 2.00 0.40
CA GLU A 64 29.57 2.11 -0.64
C GLU A 64 30.71 1.12 -0.41
N ASP A 65 30.92 0.65 0.84
CA ASP A 65 31.86 -0.41 1.12
C ASP A 65 31.25 -1.74 0.66
N GLU A 66 31.77 -2.25 -0.45
CA GLU A 66 31.48 -3.57 -1.01
C GLU A 66 31.83 -4.72 -0.04
N ASN A 67 32.36 -4.38 1.13
CA ASN A 67 32.68 -5.30 2.21
C ASN A 67 31.44 -5.65 3.01
N LEU A 68 31.04 -6.89 2.94
CA LEU A 68 29.95 -7.46 3.73
C LEU A 68 30.54 -8.15 4.96
N SER A 69 30.04 -7.78 6.16
CA SER A 69 30.35 -8.47 7.41
C SER A 69 29.11 -9.21 7.89
N PHE A 70 29.28 -10.44 8.31
CA PHE A 70 28.16 -11.27 8.75
C PHE A 70 28.63 -12.35 9.75
N ARG A 71 27.69 -12.82 10.54
CA ARG A 71 27.87 -13.91 11.48
C ARG A 71 27.31 -15.20 10.90
N ILE A 72 28.05 -16.29 11.07
CA ILE A 72 27.65 -17.65 10.72
C ILE A 72 27.47 -18.43 12.01
N ASP A 73 26.27 -18.97 12.22
CA ASP A 73 25.99 -19.85 13.35
C ASP A 73 26.15 -21.32 12.91
N VAL A 74 27.06 -22.02 13.53
CA VAL A 74 27.46 -23.38 13.13
C VAL A 74 27.29 -24.34 14.29
N CYS A 75 26.79 -25.54 13.99
CA CYS A 75 26.84 -26.69 14.87
C CYS A 75 28.01 -27.57 14.46
N ALA A 76 29.10 -27.55 15.19
CA ALA A 76 30.27 -28.39 14.97
C ALA A 76 30.06 -29.77 15.60
N HIS A 77 30.36 -30.84 14.86
CA HIS A 77 30.31 -32.22 15.30
C HIS A 77 31.71 -32.67 15.63
N LEU A 78 31.90 -33.18 16.85
CA LEU A 78 33.21 -33.54 17.40
C LEU A 78 33.19 -34.98 17.92
N SER A 79 34.24 -35.73 17.65
CA SER A 79 34.49 -37.00 18.29
C SER A 79 35.40 -36.77 19.48
N ALA A 80 34.96 -37.16 20.66
CA ALA A 80 35.70 -37.00 21.92
C ALA A 80 35.97 -38.35 22.57
N ASP A 81 37.22 -38.74 22.58
CA ASP A 81 37.66 -39.98 23.24
C ASP A 81 37.75 -39.78 24.77
N LYS A 82 37.04 -40.65 25.54
CA LYS A 82 37.29 -40.86 26.98
C LYS A 82 37.90 -42.24 27.16
N ARG A 83 39.16 -42.31 27.61
CA ARG A 83 39.70 -43.56 28.10
C ARG A 83 39.10 -43.88 29.48
N TYR A 84 38.14 -44.83 29.50
CA TYR A 84 37.88 -45.62 30.70
C TYR A 84 38.61 -46.94 30.57
N TYR A 85 39.17 -47.44 31.66
CA TYR A 85 39.83 -48.74 31.76
C TYR A 85 38.96 -49.85 31.11
N HIS A 86 39.26 -50.24 29.89
CA HIS A 86 38.67 -51.32 29.10
C HIS A 86 37.49 -51.07 28.15
N ASP A 87 36.96 -49.85 27.97
CA ASP A 87 35.96 -49.62 26.90
C ASP A 87 36.29 -48.36 26.12
N TYR A 88 36.36 -48.47 24.79
CA TYR A 88 36.42 -47.37 23.85
C TYR A 88 34.98 -47.03 23.44
N GLU A 89 34.40 -45.95 23.94
CA GLU A 89 33.22 -45.37 23.38
C GLU A 89 33.61 -44.03 22.72
N ASP A 90 33.63 -44.00 21.37
CA ASP A 90 33.66 -42.77 20.63
C ASP A 90 32.31 -42.10 20.79
N LYS A 91 32.23 -41.00 21.53
CA LYS A 91 31.00 -40.24 21.65
C LYS A 91 31.09 -39.01 20.75
N ILE A 92 30.24 -38.98 19.73
CA ILE A 92 30.00 -37.75 18.96
C ILE A 92 29.29 -36.77 19.87
N THR A 93 29.88 -35.60 20.05
CA THR A 93 29.28 -34.45 20.73
C THR A 93 29.15 -33.30 19.75
N SER A 94 28.26 -32.36 20.04
CA SER A 94 28.05 -31.20 19.17
C SER A 94 28.25 -29.92 19.98
N MET A 95 28.89 -28.94 19.35
CA MET A 95 29.16 -27.64 19.94
C MET A 95 28.63 -26.52 19.02
N TRP A 96 27.94 -25.56 19.63
CA TRP A 96 27.48 -24.39 18.88
C TRP A 96 28.53 -23.28 18.91
N LEU A 97 28.86 -22.78 17.73
CA LEU A 97 29.84 -21.72 17.52
C LEU A 97 29.24 -20.60 16.68
N SER A 98 29.73 -19.40 16.91
CA SER A 98 29.46 -18.21 16.13
C SER A 98 30.74 -17.72 15.49
N LEU A 99 30.73 -17.58 14.19
CA LEU A 99 31.87 -17.12 13.40
C LEU A 99 31.55 -15.76 12.80
N GLU A 100 32.40 -14.78 13.04
CA GLU A 100 32.34 -13.51 12.28
C GLU A 100 33.12 -13.67 10.97
N ALA A 101 32.47 -13.30 9.87
CA ALA A 101 33.02 -13.42 8.53
C ALA A 101 32.94 -12.09 7.79
N SER A 102 33.84 -11.89 6.84
CA SER A 102 33.78 -10.77 5.91
C SER A 102 34.14 -11.18 4.49
N CYS A 103 33.53 -10.52 3.51
CA CYS A 103 33.79 -10.75 2.10
C CYS A 103 33.46 -9.51 1.25
N MET A 104 33.93 -9.50 0.01
CA MET A 104 33.48 -8.57 -1.03
C MET A 104 32.47 -9.30 -1.93
N LEU A 105 31.18 -8.94 -1.81
CA LEU A 105 30.10 -9.68 -2.48
C LEU A 105 30.14 -9.51 -4.01
N ASN A 106 30.43 -8.29 -4.49
CA ASN A 106 30.51 -7.95 -5.91
C ASN A 106 31.58 -8.72 -6.71
N ASP A 107 32.62 -9.22 -6.06
CA ASP A 107 33.69 -10.03 -6.69
C ASP A 107 33.50 -11.55 -6.46
N GLY A 108 32.25 -11.99 -6.27
CA GLY A 108 31.92 -13.39 -6.08
C GLY A 108 32.45 -13.97 -4.77
N MET A 109 32.56 -13.15 -3.73
CA MET A 109 33.09 -13.50 -2.41
C MET A 109 34.55 -13.96 -2.41
N LYS A 110 35.37 -13.57 -3.39
CA LYS A 110 36.77 -14.02 -3.50
C LYS A 110 37.64 -13.74 -2.27
N ASN A 111 37.33 -12.70 -1.52
CA ASN A 111 38.04 -12.29 -0.30
C ASN A 111 37.34 -12.77 0.97
N PHE A 112 36.61 -13.89 0.90
CA PHE A 112 35.96 -14.46 2.08
C PHE A 112 37.00 -14.87 3.13
N LYS A 113 36.79 -14.42 4.36
CA LYS A 113 37.62 -14.78 5.50
C LYS A 113 36.80 -14.81 6.79
N ILE A 114 37.18 -15.73 7.68
CA ILE A 114 36.72 -15.72 9.08
C ILE A 114 37.61 -14.75 9.87
N THR A 115 36.99 -13.86 10.63
CA THR A 115 37.69 -12.84 11.43
C THR A 115 37.76 -13.19 12.90
N SER A 116 36.75 -13.88 13.43
CA SER A 116 36.75 -14.44 14.78
C SER A 116 35.85 -15.68 14.88
N VAL A 117 36.11 -16.52 15.86
CA VAL A 117 35.29 -17.66 16.25
C VAL A 117 35.07 -17.58 17.75
N GLU A 118 33.84 -17.76 18.19
CA GLU A 118 33.44 -17.71 19.59
C GLU A 118 32.41 -18.81 19.89
N GLU A 119 32.26 -19.21 21.16
CA GLU A 119 31.13 -20.03 21.55
C GLU A 119 29.83 -19.29 21.32
N TYR A 120 28.80 -19.99 20.84
CA TYR A 120 27.51 -19.41 20.56
C TYR A 120 26.90 -18.78 21.81
N SER A 121 26.65 -17.49 21.76
CA SER A 121 25.85 -16.77 22.76
C SER A 121 24.56 -16.27 22.14
N LYS A 122 23.45 -16.44 22.85
CA LYS A 122 22.17 -15.90 22.43
C LYS A 122 22.10 -14.42 22.81
N GLU A 123 22.87 -13.58 22.11
CA GLU A 123 22.73 -12.14 22.28
C GLU A 123 21.40 -11.66 21.74
N GLU A 124 20.76 -10.72 22.45
CA GLU A 124 19.59 -10.01 21.93
C GLU A 124 20.01 -9.25 20.65
N PHE A 125 19.45 -9.67 19.55
CA PHE A 125 19.69 -9.07 18.25
C PHE A 125 18.99 -7.69 18.22
N ASP A 126 19.73 -6.60 18.23
CA ASP A 126 19.15 -5.26 18.00
C ASP A 126 18.68 -5.17 16.54
N GLY A 127 17.40 -5.48 16.32
CA GLY A 127 16.77 -5.58 15.00
C GLY A 127 16.81 -4.29 14.16
N ARG A 128 17.32 -3.17 14.72
CA ARG A 128 17.39 -1.89 14.03
C ARG A 128 18.53 -1.78 13.02
N ASN A 129 19.55 -2.61 13.12
CA ASN A 129 20.76 -2.56 12.29
C ASN A 129 20.96 -3.77 11.37
N ASN A 130 19.94 -4.61 11.20
CA ASN A 130 20.11 -5.88 10.51
C ASN A 130 19.53 -5.86 9.10
N LEU A 131 20.20 -6.60 8.21
CA LEU A 131 19.69 -6.98 6.90
C LEU A 131 18.89 -8.27 7.04
N SER A 132 17.90 -8.46 6.17
CA SER A 132 17.24 -9.76 6.03
C SER A 132 18.23 -10.83 5.60
N ARG A 133 17.83 -12.11 5.66
CA ARG A 133 18.65 -13.22 5.14
C ARG A 133 19.03 -13.05 3.66
N SER A 134 18.30 -12.21 2.94
CA SER A 134 18.54 -11.89 1.53
C SER A 134 19.17 -10.52 1.32
N LEU A 135 19.77 -9.95 2.35
CA LEU A 135 20.43 -8.63 2.31
C LEU A 135 19.49 -7.45 1.98
N VAL A 136 18.19 -7.59 2.21
CA VAL A 136 17.25 -6.47 2.13
C VAL A 136 17.24 -5.73 3.47
N PRO A 137 17.49 -4.41 3.49
CA PRO A 137 17.43 -3.63 4.72
C PRO A 137 16.03 -3.64 5.32
N TYR A 138 15.93 -3.70 6.66
CA TYR A 138 14.64 -3.49 7.32
C TYR A 138 14.28 -2.01 7.30
N LEU A 139 13.15 -1.69 6.68
CA LEU A 139 12.54 -0.36 6.67
C LEU A 139 11.20 -0.41 7.40
N TYR A 140 11.05 0.41 8.42
CA TYR A 140 9.77 0.60 9.08
C TYR A 140 9.11 1.90 8.58
N VAL A 141 7.80 1.87 8.39
CA VAL A 141 7.02 3.05 7.93
C VAL A 141 7.29 4.30 8.76
N LYS A 142 7.48 4.13 10.09
CA LYS A 142 7.76 5.23 11.01
C LYS A 142 9.11 5.90 10.78
N ASP A 143 10.07 5.17 10.24
CA ASP A 143 11.46 5.62 10.05
C ASP A 143 11.71 6.07 8.59
N ALA A 144 10.72 5.90 7.70
CA ALA A 144 10.87 6.17 6.27
C ALA A 144 11.14 7.66 5.94
N ASP A 145 10.61 8.58 6.73
CA ASP A 145 10.91 10.01 6.57
C ASP A 145 12.37 10.33 6.93
N ASP A 146 12.90 9.75 8.01
CA ASP A 146 14.29 9.95 8.43
C ASP A 146 15.27 9.36 7.41
N VAL A 147 14.92 8.19 6.85
CA VAL A 147 15.71 7.55 5.78
C VAL A 147 15.71 8.41 4.51
N ALA A 148 14.57 8.98 4.12
CA ALA A 148 14.47 9.89 3.00
C ALA A 148 15.28 11.20 3.22
N GLU A 149 15.27 11.75 4.44
CA GLU A 149 16.09 12.92 4.78
C GLU A 149 17.59 12.61 4.76
N GLN A 150 18.00 11.41 5.21
CA GLN A 150 19.41 10.98 5.10
C GLN A 150 19.86 10.90 3.64
N PHE A 151 19.02 10.32 2.77
CA PHE A 151 19.28 10.29 1.34
C PHE A 151 19.47 11.70 0.77
N LEU A 152 18.61 12.64 1.12
CA LEU A 152 18.69 14.01 0.63
C LEU A 152 19.91 14.77 1.18
N LYS A 153 20.30 14.53 2.44
CA LYS A 153 21.54 15.10 3.00
C LYS A 153 22.78 14.72 2.18
N GLU A 154 22.77 13.52 1.63
CA GLU A 154 23.88 12.98 0.87
C GLU A 154 23.87 13.46 -0.60
N TYR A 155 22.68 13.42 -1.27
CA TYR A 155 22.60 13.63 -2.72
C TYR A 155 21.98 14.95 -3.15
N CYS A 156 21.22 15.64 -2.30
CA CYS A 156 20.59 16.93 -2.59
C CYS A 156 20.23 17.71 -1.32
N PRO A 157 21.20 18.16 -0.51
CA PRO A 157 20.95 18.83 0.78
C PRO A 157 20.09 20.09 0.66
N ALA A 158 20.15 20.81 -0.47
CA ALA A 158 19.33 22.00 -0.73
C ALA A 158 17.81 21.73 -0.62
N ALA A 159 17.38 20.51 -0.90
CA ALA A 159 15.97 20.11 -0.80
C ALA A 159 15.46 20.07 0.66
N LEU A 160 16.34 20.12 1.65
CA LEU A 160 16.01 20.19 3.08
C LEU A 160 16.04 21.62 3.64
N GLU A 161 16.57 22.57 2.91
CA GLU A 161 16.65 23.98 3.33
C GLU A 161 15.41 24.77 2.93
N ASN A 162 14.94 24.59 1.69
CA ASN A 162 13.77 25.26 1.15
C ASN A 162 12.91 24.32 0.32
N PRO A 163 11.58 24.54 0.29
CA PRO A 163 10.72 23.82 -0.63
C PRO A 163 11.19 24.01 -2.07
N MET A 164 11.48 22.92 -2.75
CA MET A 164 11.90 22.94 -4.15
C MET A 164 11.46 21.67 -4.89
N ARG A 165 11.39 21.76 -6.20
CA ARG A 165 11.28 20.59 -7.06
C ARG A 165 12.61 19.86 -7.05
N LEU A 166 12.62 18.58 -6.67
CA LEU A 166 13.84 17.78 -6.68
C LEU A 166 14.34 17.57 -8.12
N PRO A 167 15.60 17.90 -8.43
CA PRO A 167 16.19 17.63 -9.73
C PRO A 167 16.60 16.15 -9.85
N ALA A 168 15.62 15.25 -10.08
CA ALA A 168 15.81 13.79 -10.00
C ALA A 168 16.95 13.26 -10.90
N VAL A 169 17.15 13.88 -12.07
CA VAL A 169 18.26 13.53 -12.99
C VAL A 169 19.61 13.88 -12.38
N GLU A 170 19.74 15.04 -11.74
CA GLU A 170 20.97 15.46 -11.07
C GLU A 170 21.26 14.60 -9.83
N VAL A 171 20.20 14.22 -9.09
CA VAL A 171 20.33 13.29 -7.96
C VAL A 171 20.87 11.94 -8.44
N ALA A 172 20.33 11.38 -9.50
CA ALA A 172 20.84 10.14 -10.09
C ALA A 172 22.31 10.29 -10.55
N ALA A 173 22.65 11.41 -11.19
CA ALA A 173 24.04 11.71 -11.60
C ALA A 173 24.98 11.83 -10.39
N ASN A 174 24.55 12.45 -9.28
CA ASN A 174 25.32 12.54 -8.04
C ASN A 174 25.55 11.17 -7.38
N MET A 175 24.68 10.19 -7.68
CA MET A 175 24.85 8.79 -7.29
C MET A 175 25.74 7.98 -8.25
N GLY A 176 26.26 8.59 -9.31
CA GLY A 176 27.04 7.92 -10.35
C GLY A 176 26.18 7.10 -11.33
N LEU A 177 24.87 7.36 -11.40
CA LEU A 177 23.94 6.65 -12.27
C LEU A 177 23.80 7.34 -13.62
N GLU A 178 23.67 6.56 -14.68
CA GLU A 178 23.43 7.03 -16.04
C GLU A 178 21.97 6.80 -16.46
N ILE A 179 21.36 7.80 -17.07
CA ILE A 179 19.96 7.71 -17.51
C ILE A 179 19.89 7.69 -19.04
N TYR A 180 19.19 6.70 -19.56
CA TYR A 180 18.91 6.51 -20.98
C TYR A 180 17.41 6.45 -21.25
N SER A 181 16.99 6.97 -22.42
CA SER A 181 15.63 6.80 -22.90
C SER A 181 15.53 5.53 -23.74
N ALA A 182 14.55 4.68 -23.45
CA ALA A 182 14.33 3.43 -24.15
C ALA A 182 12.83 3.10 -24.23
N PRO A 183 12.37 2.41 -25.28
CA PRO A 183 11.01 1.88 -25.29
C PRO A 183 10.94 0.69 -24.34
N LEU A 184 10.09 0.78 -23.32
CA LEU A 184 9.89 -0.30 -22.36
C LEU A 184 8.53 -0.95 -22.58
N GLU A 185 8.47 -2.29 -22.54
CA GLU A 185 7.25 -3.04 -22.76
C GLU A 185 6.40 -3.17 -21.48
N ASN A 186 5.15 -3.57 -21.63
CA ASN A 186 4.26 -3.95 -20.52
C ASN A 186 3.99 -2.85 -19.46
N ASN A 187 3.89 -1.59 -19.88
CA ASN A 187 3.70 -0.44 -18.96
C ASN A 187 4.82 -0.27 -17.93
N ILE A 188 6.02 -0.73 -18.25
CA ILE A 188 7.21 -0.44 -17.46
C ILE A 188 7.60 1.02 -17.72
N CYS A 189 7.81 1.79 -16.66
CA CYS A 189 8.21 3.19 -16.74
C CYS A 189 9.71 3.39 -16.57
N GLY A 190 10.35 2.53 -15.78
CA GLY A 190 11.79 2.56 -15.51
C GLY A 190 12.34 1.16 -15.33
N LYS A 191 13.64 1.04 -15.52
CA LYS A 191 14.38 -0.20 -15.30
C LYS A 191 15.81 0.13 -14.92
N ILE A 192 16.29 -0.36 -13.78
CA ILE A 192 17.67 -0.24 -13.36
C ILE A 192 18.43 -1.54 -13.60
N PHE A 193 19.69 -1.41 -13.96
CA PHE A 193 20.59 -2.53 -14.20
C PHE A 193 21.67 -2.62 -13.13
N PHE A 194 21.81 -3.77 -12.54
CA PHE A 194 22.89 -4.11 -11.58
C PHE A 194 24.06 -4.80 -12.24
N ASP A 195 23.92 -5.17 -13.51
CA ASP A 195 24.95 -5.77 -14.37
C ASP A 195 25.03 -5.01 -15.70
N PRO A 196 26.19 -5.03 -16.38
CA PRO A 196 26.28 -4.54 -17.75
C PRO A 196 25.32 -5.34 -18.67
N ALA A 197 24.69 -4.64 -19.60
CA ALA A 197 23.77 -5.22 -20.55
C ALA A 197 23.86 -4.54 -21.93
N THR A 198 23.33 -5.21 -22.94
CA THR A 198 23.14 -4.61 -24.27
C THR A 198 21.65 -4.34 -24.45
N GLU A 199 21.27 -3.09 -24.63
CA GLU A 199 19.88 -2.66 -24.70
C GLU A 199 19.66 -1.71 -25.88
N LYS A 200 18.40 -1.64 -26.34
CA LYS A 200 17.99 -0.68 -27.38
C LYS A 200 17.61 0.63 -26.73
N ILE A 201 18.35 1.68 -27.00
CA ILE A 201 18.12 3.03 -26.48
C ILE A 201 17.87 4.02 -27.59
N TYR A 202 17.17 5.12 -27.27
CA TYR A 202 17.05 6.26 -28.18
C TYR A 202 18.34 7.07 -28.18
N LYS A 203 18.79 7.50 -29.36
CA LYS A 203 19.90 8.46 -29.46
C LYS A 203 19.54 9.79 -28.80
N LYS A 204 20.53 10.46 -28.21
CA LYS A 204 20.32 11.73 -27.50
C LYS A 204 19.67 12.83 -28.34
N TYR A 205 19.80 12.81 -29.68
CA TYR A 205 19.10 13.73 -30.55
C TYR A 205 19.24 13.31 -32.05
N PRO A 206 18.16 13.32 -32.85
CA PRO A 206 16.75 13.35 -32.44
C PRO A 206 16.32 11.99 -31.83
N LEU A 207 15.43 12.01 -30.87
CA LEU A 207 14.92 10.85 -30.11
C LEU A 207 14.20 9.76 -30.97
N LEU A 208 14.41 9.74 -32.26
CA LEU A 208 13.65 8.90 -33.20
C LEU A 208 14.36 7.60 -33.57
N ASP A 209 15.70 7.55 -33.45
CA ASP A 209 16.48 6.38 -33.84
C ASP A 209 16.84 5.52 -32.65
N LEU A 210 16.39 4.27 -32.67
CA LEU A 210 16.84 3.24 -31.76
C LEU A 210 18.20 2.72 -32.18
N THR A 211 19.11 2.58 -31.23
CA THR A 211 20.43 1.96 -31.43
C THR A 211 20.73 0.99 -30.31
N GLU A 212 21.39 -0.09 -30.61
CA GLU A 212 21.95 -0.97 -29.61
C GLU A 212 23.14 -0.27 -28.94
N ALA A 213 23.15 -0.28 -27.61
CA ALA A 213 24.22 0.27 -26.80
C ALA A 213 24.55 -0.68 -25.66
N ASN A 214 25.83 -0.80 -25.36
CA ASN A 214 26.28 -1.45 -24.15
C ASN A 214 26.13 -0.44 -23.01
N ILE A 215 25.33 -0.78 -22.01
CA ILE A 215 25.09 -0.01 -20.81
C ILE A 215 25.82 -0.64 -19.64
N SER A 216 26.29 0.19 -18.71
CA SER A 216 26.99 -0.24 -17.50
C SER A 216 26.02 -0.62 -16.39
N ALA A 217 26.49 -1.30 -15.36
CA ALA A 217 25.80 -1.37 -14.08
C ALA A 217 25.57 0.06 -13.54
N GLY A 218 24.43 0.32 -12.93
CA GLY A 218 24.01 1.68 -12.55
C GLY A 218 23.30 2.46 -13.66
N SER A 219 23.01 1.82 -14.81
CA SER A 219 22.19 2.46 -15.86
C SER A 219 20.70 2.33 -15.56
N ILE A 220 19.99 3.44 -15.72
CA ILE A 220 18.53 3.53 -15.62
C ILE A 220 17.96 3.76 -17.02
N LEU A 221 17.08 2.87 -17.48
CA LEU A 221 16.29 3.08 -18.67
C LEU A 221 14.93 3.69 -18.29
N ILE A 222 14.50 4.71 -19.01
CA ILE A 222 13.21 5.39 -18.81
C ILE A 222 12.42 5.36 -20.12
N ASP A 223 11.14 4.98 -20.04
CA ASP A 223 10.23 5.11 -21.18
C ASP A 223 9.78 6.57 -21.32
N PRO A 224 10.05 7.24 -22.46
CA PRO A 224 9.65 8.62 -22.69
C PRO A 224 8.11 8.78 -22.78
N ASN A 225 7.35 7.70 -22.98
CA ASN A 225 5.88 7.73 -23.02
C ASN A 225 5.22 7.68 -21.64
N CYS A 226 6.00 7.56 -20.57
CA CYS A 226 5.46 7.62 -19.21
C CYS A 226 4.79 8.97 -18.92
N LYS A 227 3.68 8.95 -18.18
CA LYS A 227 2.91 10.16 -17.88
C LYS A 227 3.75 11.22 -17.19
N PHE A 228 3.47 12.47 -17.57
CA PHE A 228 4.10 13.62 -16.89
C PHE A 228 3.80 13.60 -15.39
N GLY A 229 4.82 13.79 -14.56
CA GLY A 229 4.72 13.67 -13.09
C GLY A 229 5.10 12.29 -12.54
N THR A 230 5.21 11.25 -13.39
CA THR A 230 5.74 9.94 -12.97
C THR A 230 7.25 9.85 -13.17
N LEU A 231 7.82 10.61 -14.11
CA LEU A 231 9.24 10.54 -14.46
C LEU A 231 10.17 10.75 -13.25
N SER A 232 9.97 11.82 -12.48
CA SER A 232 10.79 12.07 -11.28
C SER A 232 10.63 10.96 -10.26
N ASN A 233 9.40 10.45 -10.09
CA ASN A 233 9.13 9.35 -9.16
C ASN A 233 9.82 8.06 -9.64
N THR A 234 9.77 7.77 -10.94
CA THR A 234 10.44 6.61 -11.52
C THR A 234 11.96 6.69 -11.32
N ILE A 235 12.58 7.83 -11.63
CA ILE A 235 14.02 8.00 -11.45
C ILE A 235 14.42 7.79 -9.98
N ILE A 236 13.72 8.42 -9.04
CA ILE A 236 14.05 8.29 -7.62
C ILE A 236 13.75 6.87 -7.11
N HIS A 237 12.70 6.22 -7.62
CA HIS A 237 12.41 4.82 -7.32
C HIS A 237 13.60 3.90 -7.70
N GLU A 238 14.17 4.09 -8.89
CA GLU A 238 15.36 3.34 -9.33
C GLU A 238 16.61 3.72 -8.51
N CYS A 239 16.76 4.99 -8.11
CA CYS A 239 17.81 5.42 -7.18
C CYS A 239 17.70 4.72 -5.82
N VAL A 240 16.48 4.49 -5.32
CA VAL A 240 16.25 3.73 -4.09
C VAL A 240 16.72 2.29 -4.24
N HIS A 241 16.39 1.63 -5.37
CA HIS A 241 16.90 0.29 -5.63
C HIS A 241 18.42 0.24 -5.64
N TRP A 242 19.07 1.19 -6.28
CA TRP A 242 20.52 1.27 -6.31
C TRP A 242 21.14 1.48 -4.93
N LYS A 243 20.58 2.38 -4.12
CA LYS A 243 21.13 2.72 -2.80
C LYS A 243 20.95 1.60 -1.77
N TRP A 244 19.76 0.98 -1.73
CA TRP A 244 19.42 0.06 -0.62
C TRP A 244 19.29 -1.41 -1.01
N HIS A 245 19.14 -1.73 -2.30
CA HIS A 245 18.86 -3.10 -2.72
C HIS A 245 19.99 -3.73 -3.55
N ARG A 246 21.09 -3.00 -3.79
CA ARG A 246 22.21 -3.50 -4.56
C ARG A 246 22.75 -4.81 -4.02
N LEU A 247 22.95 -4.93 -2.71
CA LEU A 247 23.45 -6.15 -2.07
C LEU A 247 22.54 -7.36 -2.28
N PHE A 248 21.22 -7.15 -2.29
CA PHE A 248 20.27 -8.21 -2.62
C PHE A 248 20.49 -8.74 -4.03
N PHE A 249 20.69 -7.86 -4.99
CA PHE A 249 20.89 -8.24 -6.39
C PHE A 249 22.24 -8.92 -6.60
N GLU A 250 23.30 -8.46 -5.95
CA GLU A 250 24.60 -9.14 -5.96
C GLU A 250 24.52 -10.56 -5.35
N MET A 251 23.81 -10.71 -4.24
CA MET A 251 23.53 -12.02 -3.65
C MET A 251 22.74 -12.91 -4.63
N LYS A 252 21.70 -12.37 -5.24
CA LYS A 252 20.88 -13.11 -6.20
C LYS A 252 21.72 -13.58 -7.39
N LYS A 253 22.58 -12.72 -7.94
CA LYS A 253 23.52 -13.06 -9.02
C LYS A 253 24.45 -14.18 -8.62
N LEU A 254 25.00 -14.11 -7.40
CA LEU A 254 25.87 -15.16 -6.85
C LEU A 254 25.16 -16.52 -6.80
N LEU A 255 23.89 -16.55 -6.41
CA LEU A 255 23.11 -17.77 -6.22
C LEU A 255 22.48 -18.32 -7.51
N THR A 256 22.14 -17.47 -8.49
CA THR A 256 21.43 -17.89 -9.73
C THR A 256 22.28 -17.86 -10.98
N LYS A 257 23.40 -17.10 -10.97
CA LYS A 257 24.28 -16.84 -12.14
C LYS A 257 23.58 -16.16 -13.32
N ASP A 258 22.41 -15.57 -13.11
CA ASP A 258 21.65 -14.85 -14.13
C ASP A 258 21.92 -13.34 -14.05
N PRO A 259 21.95 -12.61 -15.20
CA PRO A 259 22.03 -11.16 -15.21
C PRO A 259 20.84 -10.55 -14.47
N VAL A 260 21.07 -9.53 -13.66
CA VAL A 260 20.03 -8.97 -12.80
C VAL A 260 19.69 -7.53 -13.18
N SER A 261 18.42 -7.33 -13.46
CA SER A 261 17.81 -6.01 -13.63
C SER A 261 16.48 -5.97 -12.88
N MET A 262 16.07 -4.76 -12.47
CA MET A 262 14.79 -4.52 -11.83
C MET A 262 13.98 -3.54 -12.67
N ALA A 263 12.68 -3.78 -12.81
CA ALA A 263 11.80 -2.97 -13.64
C ALA A 263 10.62 -2.43 -12.84
N TYR A 264 10.43 -1.12 -12.85
CA TYR A 264 9.27 -0.43 -12.26
C TYR A 264 8.08 -0.41 -13.22
N LYS A 265 6.92 -0.84 -12.73
CA LYS A 265 5.64 -0.77 -13.45
C LYS A 265 4.70 0.25 -12.80
N GLU A 266 4.14 1.16 -13.57
CA GLU A 266 3.19 2.18 -13.08
C GLU A 266 1.92 1.57 -12.47
N SER A 267 1.53 0.37 -12.91
CA SER A 267 0.36 -0.31 -12.39
C SER A 267 0.63 -1.79 -12.19
N GLY A 268 0.57 -2.27 -10.97
CA GLY A 268 0.31 -3.68 -10.72
C GLY A 268 1.36 -4.53 -10.04
N TYR A 269 2.34 -3.97 -9.34
CA TYR A 269 2.93 -4.78 -8.29
C TYR A 269 1.90 -4.93 -7.17
N SER A 270 1.38 -6.15 -7.00
CA SER A 270 0.60 -6.45 -5.82
C SER A 270 1.56 -6.37 -4.64
N ASN A 271 1.47 -5.32 -3.84
CA ASN A 271 2.14 -5.27 -2.56
C ASN A 271 1.52 -6.34 -1.66
N LYS A 272 1.95 -7.58 -1.84
CA LYS A 272 1.63 -8.65 -0.91
C LYS A 272 2.41 -8.37 0.35
N THR A 273 1.72 -7.87 1.37
CA THR A 273 2.28 -7.73 2.71
C THR A 273 1.79 -8.91 3.55
N GLY A 274 2.68 -9.50 4.35
CA GLY A 274 2.37 -10.64 5.21
C GLY A 274 3.15 -11.91 4.82
N SER A 275 2.79 -13.05 5.40
CA SER A 275 3.50 -14.33 5.27
C SER A 275 3.61 -14.91 3.84
N LYS A 276 3.04 -14.25 2.83
CA LYS A 276 3.12 -14.61 1.40
C LYS A 276 3.86 -13.59 0.55
N ALA A 277 4.39 -12.50 1.14
CA ALA A 277 5.20 -11.53 0.43
C ALA A 277 6.55 -12.13 0.09
N THR A 278 6.98 -11.98 -1.17
CA THR A 278 8.33 -12.31 -1.59
C THR A 278 9.29 -11.20 -1.22
N GLU A 279 10.59 -11.47 -1.25
CA GLU A 279 11.63 -10.45 -1.04
C GLU A 279 11.53 -9.32 -2.06
N ILE A 280 11.17 -9.65 -3.30
CA ILE A 280 10.95 -8.66 -4.36
C ILE A 280 9.73 -7.77 -4.01
N ASP A 281 8.66 -8.33 -3.47
CA ASP A 281 7.51 -7.53 -3.00
C ASP A 281 7.94 -6.52 -1.92
N TRP A 282 8.87 -6.89 -1.03
CA TRP A 282 9.44 -6.00 -0.01
C TRP A 282 10.33 -4.89 -0.59
N ILE A 283 11.19 -5.23 -1.53
CA ILE A 283 12.06 -4.29 -2.24
C ILE A 283 11.21 -3.23 -2.96
N GLU A 284 10.21 -3.67 -3.69
CA GLU A 284 9.27 -2.78 -4.39
C GLU A 284 8.48 -1.90 -3.41
N TRP A 285 8.02 -2.47 -2.30
CA TRP A 285 7.33 -1.70 -1.28
C TRP A 285 8.24 -0.61 -0.71
N GLN A 286 9.50 -0.92 -0.41
CA GLN A 286 10.46 0.06 0.11
C GLN A 286 10.71 1.20 -0.89
N ALA A 287 10.88 0.89 -2.16
CA ALA A 287 11.09 1.90 -3.19
C ALA A 287 9.83 2.78 -3.39
N ASN A 288 8.64 2.18 -3.38
CA ASN A 288 7.38 2.90 -3.46
C ASN A 288 7.10 3.77 -2.22
N GLU A 289 7.59 3.38 -1.04
CA GLU A 289 7.43 4.13 0.20
C GLU A 289 8.42 5.31 0.28
N LEU A 290 9.68 5.11 -0.15
CA LEU A 290 10.73 6.11 -0.03
C LEU A 290 10.69 7.16 -1.15
N ALA A 291 10.44 6.78 -2.40
CA ALA A 291 10.52 7.71 -3.52
C ALA A 291 9.60 8.95 -3.35
N PRO A 292 8.32 8.83 -2.96
CA PRO A 292 7.50 10.00 -2.69
C PRO A 292 7.99 10.86 -1.53
N LYS A 293 8.60 10.25 -0.50
CA LYS A 293 9.15 10.98 0.66
C LYS A 293 10.42 11.75 0.32
N ILE A 294 11.25 11.20 -0.55
CA ILE A 294 12.44 11.87 -1.11
C ILE A 294 12.01 13.05 -1.98
N LEU A 295 11.02 12.88 -2.86
CA LEU A 295 10.48 13.94 -3.71
C LEU A 295 9.77 15.04 -2.92
N MET A 296 9.16 14.69 -1.80
CA MET A 296 8.36 15.58 -0.95
C MET A 296 8.81 15.46 0.52
N PRO A 297 9.98 16.01 0.89
CA PRO A 297 10.51 15.93 2.26
C PRO A 297 9.51 16.49 3.28
N ALA A 298 9.38 15.83 4.42
CA ALA A 298 8.30 16.10 5.39
C ALA A 298 8.22 17.56 5.81
N SER A 299 9.33 18.15 6.23
CA SER A 299 9.41 19.53 6.71
C SER A 299 9.07 20.55 5.60
N MET A 300 9.64 20.36 4.42
CA MET A 300 9.47 21.27 3.28
C MET A 300 8.09 21.17 2.67
N THR A 301 7.53 19.98 2.61
CA THR A 301 6.17 19.78 2.10
C THR A 301 5.13 20.39 3.04
N ARG A 302 5.31 20.21 4.37
CA ARG A 302 4.43 20.90 5.36
C ARG A 302 4.51 22.43 5.23
N LYS A 303 5.72 22.97 5.07
CA LYS A 303 5.93 24.42 4.87
C LYS A 303 5.18 24.88 3.63
N TYR A 304 5.40 24.25 2.49
CA TYR A 304 4.77 24.61 1.22
C TYR A 304 3.25 24.55 1.29
N ILE A 305 2.65 23.45 1.79
CA ILE A 305 1.21 23.27 1.89
C ILE A 305 0.59 24.39 2.76
N LYS A 306 1.17 24.69 3.94
CA LYS A 306 0.67 25.74 4.83
C LYS A 306 0.72 27.12 4.18
N GLU A 307 1.85 27.48 3.57
CA GLU A 307 2.04 28.78 2.91
C GLU A 307 1.08 28.93 1.71
N LYS A 308 0.95 27.86 0.89
CA LYS A 308 0.09 27.87 -0.28
C LYS A 308 -1.39 27.97 0.09
N PHE A 309 -1.85 27.20 1.07
CA PHE A 309 -3.23 27.28 1.56
C PHE A 309 -3.54 28.67 2.12
N ALA A 310 -2.66 29.23 2.95
CA ALA A 310 -2.81 30.56 3.49
C ALA A 310 -2.82 31.65 2.41
N ALA A 311 -2.00 31.52 1.37
CA ALA A 311 -1.99 32.43 0.23
C ALA A 311 -3.31 32.38 -0.55
N LEU A 312 -3.79 31.16 -0.86
CA LEU A 312 -5.07 30.97 -1.53
C LEU A 312 -6.23 31.53 -0.69
N ARG A 313 -6.26 31.29 0.62
CA ARG A 313 -7.32 31.82 1.50
C ARG A 313 -7.39 33.34 1.50
N ARG A 314 -6.23 34.03 1.45
CA ARG A 314 -6.18 35.50 1.39
C ARG A 314 -6.67 36.09 0.06
N THR A 315 -6.50 35.38 -1.04
CA THR A 315 -6.83 35.86 -2.38
C THR A 315 -8.19 35.39 -2.90
N THR A 316 -8.83 34.44 -2.20
CA THR A 316 -10.09 33.85 -2.63
C THR A 316 -11.25 34.41 -1.79
N PRO A 317 -12.43 34.69 -2.38
CA PRO A 317 -13.61 35.14 -1.68
C PRO A 317 -14.01 34.19 -0.52
N GLU A 318 -14.61 34.76 0.54
CA GLU A 318 -15.02 33.99 1.74
C GLU A 318 -16.07 32.90 1.46
N ASN A 319 -16.85 33.09 0.38
CA ASN A 319 -17.86 32.11 -0.01
C ASN A 319 -17.28 30.82 -0.61
N VAL A 320 -15.97 30.71 -0.90
CA VAL A 320 -15.31 29.47 -1.32
C VAL A 320 -14.94 28.65 -0.08
N ARG A 321 -15.33 27.36 -0.06
CA ARG A 321 -15.12 26.48 1.07
C ARG A 321 -13.65 26.07 1.23
N ASP A 322 -13.21 25.84 2.47
CA ASP A 322 -11.84 25.42 2.76
C ASP A 322 -11.47 24.09 2.08
N ALA A 323 -12.41 23.16 1.95
CA ALA A 323 -12.19 21.92 1.20
C ALA A 323 -11.84 22.16 -0.27
N GLU A 324 -12.47 23.13 -0.92
CA GLU A 324 -12.20 23.51 -2.31
C GLU A 324 -10.84 24.18 -2.44
N LEU A 325 -10.48 25.04 -1.49
CA LEU A 325 -9.14 25.66 -1.42
C LEU A 325 -8.05 24.62 -1.15
N PHE A 326 -8.34 23.67 -0.27
CA PHE A 326 -7.39 22.61 0.02
C PHE A 326 -7.18 21.70 -1.20
N GLN A 327 -8.24 21.46 -1.97
CA GLN A 327 -8.14 20.76 -3.24
C GLN A 327 -7.19 21.48 -4.22
N GLN A 328 -7.31 22.81 -4.35
CA GLN A 328 -6.40 23.63 -5.15
C GLN A 328 -4.97 23.65 -4.58
N THR A 329 -4.83 23.55 -3.26
CA THR A 329 -3.53 23.44 -2.60
C THR A 329 -2.85 22.14 -2.98
N ILE A 330 -3.57 21.02 -2.99
CA ILE A 330 -3.03 19.71 -3.43
C ILE A 330 -2.63 19.74 -4.91
N ASP A 331 -3.44 20.35 -5.80
CA ASP A 331 -3.07 20.53 -7.20
C ASP A 331 -1.77 21.33 -7.33
N SER A 332 -1.67 22.43 -6.58
CA SER A 332 -0.46 23.26 -6.58
C SER A 332 0.75 22.52 -6.02
N THR A 333 0.56 21.70 -4.99
CA THR A 333 1.62 20.87 -4.40
C THR A 333 2.12 19.84 -5.40
N ALA A 334 1.20 19.15 -6.09
CA ALA A 334 1.55 18.18 -7.12
C ALA A 334 2.36 18.81 -8.26
N ALA A 335 1.91 19.97 -8.75
CA ALA A 335 2.62 20.71 -9.80
C ALA A 335 4.00 21.21 -9.34
N PHE A 336 4.11 21.75 -8.14
CA PHE A 336 5.35 22.30 -7.60
C PHE A 336 6.42 21.22 -7.43
N PHE A 337 6.10 20.12 -6.76
CA PHE A 337 7.04 19.02 -6.54
C PHE A 337 7.15 18.08 -7.75
N ASN A 338 6.40 18.32 -8.82
CA ASN A 338 6.34 17.49 -10.03
C ASN A 338 6.03 16.02 -9.74
N VAL A 339 4.98 15.81 -8.96
CA VAL A 339 4.46 14.48 -8.61
C VAL A 339 3.01 14.34 -9.06
N SER A 340 2.48 13.13 -9.00
CA SER A 340 1.05 12.92 -9.26
C SER A 340 0.19 13.58 -8.16
N ARG A 341 -1.04 13.99 -8.53
CA ARG A 341 -2.03 14.51 -7.58
C ARG A 341 -2.33 13.52 -6.45
N SER A 342 -2.41 12.23 -6.78
CA SER A 342 -2.59 11.16 -5.80
C SER A 342 -1.44 11.07 -4.82
N SER A 343 -0.20 11.17 -5.30
CA SER A 343 0.99 11.18 -4.45
C SER A 343 1.00 12.38 -3.50
N ALA A 344 0.71 13.59 -4.01
CA ALA A 344 0.63 14.80 -3.18
C ALA A 344 -0.48 14.70 -2.11
N LYS A 345 -1.66 14.16 -2.48
CA LYS A 345 -2.77 13.93 -1.54
C LYS A 345 -2.39 12.95 -0.43
N LEU A 346 -1.82 11.80 -0.79
CA LEU A 346 -1.40 10.79 0.18
C LEU A 346 -0.34 11.35 1.11
N ARG A 347 0.65 12.04 0.56
CA ARG A 347 1.70 12.68 1.35
C ARG A 347 1.16 13.74 2.32
N ALA A 348 0.22 14.58 1.88
CA ALA A 348 -0.43 15.55 2.75
C ALA A 348 -1.16 14.85 3.91
N ALA A 349 -1.88 13.75 3.66
CA ALA A 349 -2.56 12.98 4.70
C ALA A 349 -1.57 12.35 5.71
N GLU A 350 -0.45 11.79 5.25
CA GLU A 350 0.63 11.27 6.10
C GLU A 350 1.24 12.37 6.97
N LEU A 351 1.38 13.57 6.43
CA LEU A 351 1.90 14.73 7.14
C LEU A 351 0.90 15.37 8.12
N GLY A 352 -0.28 14.77 8.30
CA GLY A 352 -1.29 15.19 9.28
C GLY A 352 -2.27 16.26 8.78
N PHE A 353 -2.31 16.51 7.46
CA PHE A 353 -3.37 17.34 6.87
C PHE A 353 -4.61 16.47 6.61
N GLU A 354 -5.46 16.33 7.62
CA GLU A 354 -6.66 15.47 7.52
C GLU A 354 -7.63 15.91 6.42
N GLN A 355 -7.63 17.18 6.04
CA GLN A 355 -8.39 17.74 4.92
C GLN A 355 -8.11 17.01 3.59
N ALA A 356 -6.93 16.42 3.46
CA ALA A 356 -6.57 15.61 2.29
C ALA A 356 -7.49 14.41 2.08
N LYS A 357 -8.09 13.86 3.14
CA LYS A 357 -9.03 12.73 3.04
C LYS A 357 -10.33 13.12 2.33
N GLY A 358 -10.73 14.41 2.37
CA GLY A 358 -11.97 14.92 1.78
C GLY A 358 -11.85 15.50 0.37
N VAL A 359 -10.66 15.52 -0.23
CA VAL A 359 -10.42 16.11 -1.56
C VAL A 359 -9.94 15.07 -2.55
N PHE A 360 -10.18 15.30 -3.85
CA PHE A 360 -9.82 14.36 -4.92
C PHE A 360 -10.19 12.90 -4.61
N VAL A 361 -11.39 12.70 -4.10
CA VAL A 361 -11.91 11.35 -3.86
C VAL A 361 -12.57 10.87 -5.15
N TYR A 362 -11.95 9.86 -5.78
CA TYR A 362 -12.45 9.23 -7.00
C TYR A 362 -13.18 7.94 -6.65
N VAL A 363 -14.45 7.86 -7.03
CA VAL A 363 -15.31 6.71 -6.73
C VAL A 363 -16.42 6.60 -7.77
N ASP A 364 -16.81 5.40 -8.14
CA ASP A 364 -17.83 5.14 -9.16
C ASP A 364 -17.56 5.89 -10.48
N GLY A 365 -16.29 5.95 -10.91
CA GLY A 365 -15.89 6.57 -12.19
C GLY A 365 -15.90 8.10 -12.20
N LYS A 366 -16.00 8.77 -11.06
CA LYS A 366 -16.02 10.24 -10.96
C LYS A 366 -15.38 10.77 -9.69
N TYR A 367 -14.90 12.02 -9.74
CA TYR A 367 -14.58 12.76 -8.54
C TYR A 367 -15.85 13.25 -7.85
N ILE A 368 -15.96 13.06 -6.54
CA ILE A 368 -17.06 13.60 -5.73
C ILE A 368 -16.75 15.03 -5.28
N LYS A 369 -17.77 15.75 -4.82
CA LYS A 369 -17.58 17.11 -4.28
C LYS A 369 -16.65 17.04 -3.06
N PRO A 370 -15.67 17.95 -2.93
CA PRO A 370 -14.81 18.04 -1.76
C PRO A 370 -15.63 18.26 -0.50
N PHE A 371 -15.21 17.65 0.61
CA PHE A 371 -15.88 17.78 1.89
C PHE A 371 -14.86 17.94 3.02
N SER A 372 -15.32 18.52 4.13
CA SER A 372 -14.57 18.69 5.37
C SER A 372 -15.27 17.99 6.51
N PHE A 373 -14.55 17.81 7.60
CA PHE A 373 -15.01 17.18 8.83
C PHE A 373 -14.10 17.62 9.98
N ASP A 374 -14.55 17.46 11.21
CA ASP A 374 -13.80 17.82 12.40
C ASP A 374 -12.53 16.99 12.56
N LYS A 375 -11.50 17.61 13.15
CA LYS A 375 -10.24 16.94 13.43
C LYS A 375 -10.48 15.68 14.27
N ASN A 376 -9.85 14.57 13.87
CA ASN A 376 -9.99 13.26 14.51
C ASN A 376 -11.36 12.58 14.34
N ALA A 377 -12.26 13.10 13.51
CA ALA A 377 -13.54 12.44 13.22
C ALA A 377 -13.33 11.10 12.47
N LEU A 378 -12.24 10.98 11.71
CA LEU A 378 -11.86 9.74 11.02
C LEU A 378 -10.59 9.16 11.61
N GLY A 379 -10.65 7.94 12.12
CA GLY A 379 -9.49 7.16 12.53
C GLY A 379 -8.65 6.66 11.34
N LYS A 380 -7.59 5.94 11.67
CA LYS A 380 -6.78 5.24 10.67
C LYS A 380 -7.65 4.17 9.99
N ASN A 381 -7.71 4.14 8.68
CA ASN A 381 -8.55 3.24 7.88
C ASN A 381 -10.06 3.51 8.00
N GLU A 382 -10.50 4.69 8.39
CA GLU A 382 -11.91 5.10 8.35
C GLU A 382 -12.19 6.07 7.20
N THR A 383 -13.41 6.07 6.71
CA THR A 383 -13.88 6.92 5.62
C THR A 383 -15.39 7.15 5.72
N PHE A 384 -15.86 8.30 5.22
CA PHE A 384 -17.28 8.55 4.98
C PHE A 384 -17.74 8.01 3.62
N VAL A 385 -16.80 7.76 2.71
CA VAL A 385 -17.10 7.50 1.30
C VAL A 385 -17.08 6.01 1.00
N ILE A 386 -18.14 5.54 0.32
CA ILE A 386 -18.24 4.18 -0.20
C ILE A 386 -18.75 4.21 -1.64
N ASN A 387 -18.38 3.22 -2.44
CA ASN A 387 -18.95 3.05 -3.76
C ASN A 387 -20.40 2.54 -3.67
N SER A 388 -21.15 2.76 -4.75
CA SER A 388 -22.57 2.40 -4.81
C SER A 388 -22.83 0.91 -4.61
N VAL A 389 -21.91 0.06 -5.06
CA VAL A 389 -22.02 -1.41 -4.88
C VAL A 389 -21.88 -1.81 -3.42
N SER A 390 -20.89 -1.26 -2.72
CA SER A 390 -20.68 -1.51 -1.29
C SER A 390 -21.83 -0.93 -0.46
N ALA A 391 -22.35 0.24 -0.83
CA ALA A 391 -23.51 0.84 -0.19
C ALA A 391 -24.75 -0.05 -0.35
N ALA A 392 -25.01 -0.56 -1.56
CA ALA A 392 -26.11 -1.49 -1.82
C ALA A 392 -25.98 -2.78 -0.99
N LYS A 393 -24.77 -3.35 -0.97
CA LYS A 393 -24.51 -4.56 -0.18
C LYS A 393 -24.75 -4.31 1.31
N LEU A 394 -24.21 -3.23 1.85
CA LEU A 394 -24.37 -2.87 3.26
C LEU A 394 -25.85 -2.72 3.63
N VAL A 395 -26.64 -2.04 2.80
CA VAL A 395 -28.08 -1.87 3.01
C VAL A 395 -28.81 -3.22 2.98
N ILE A 396 -28.45 -4.12 2.07
CA ILE A 396 -29.06 -5.46 1.97
C ILE A 396 -28.71 -6.30 3.21
N ASP A 397 -27.48 -6.23 3.67
CA ASP A 397 -26.96 -7.04 4.77
C ASP A 397 -27.38 -6.49 6.16
N SER A 398 -27.84 -5.23 6.24
CA SER A 398 -28.26 -4.58 7.48
C SER A 398 -29.75 -4.21 7.46
N PRO A 399 -30.62 -4.98 8.16
CA PRO A 399 -32.06 -4.69 8.24
C PRO A 399 -32.36 -3.30 8.81
N ASP A 400 -31.56 -2.82 9.76
CA ASP A 400 -31.76 -1.52 10.39
C ASP A 400 -31.43 -0.38 9.43
N LEU A 401 -30.33 -0.49 8.70
CA LEU A 401 -29.96 0.48 7.68
C LEU A 401 -31.00 0.50 6.55
N TYR A 402 -31.49 -0.67 6.16
CA TYR A 402 -32.55 -0.80 5.19
C TYR A 402 -33.85 -0.10 5.67
N ALA A 403 -34.23 -0.29 6.94
CA ALA A 403 -35.40 0.36 7.52
C ALA A 403 -35.26 1.89 7.54
N LEU A 404 -34.07 2.41 7.87
CA LEU A 404 -33.80 3.87 7.85
C LEU A 404 -33.89 4.46 6.44
N LEU A 405 -33.40 3.73 5.44
CA LEU A 405 -33.54 4.12 4.04
C LEU A 405 -34.99 4.15 3.58
N LEU A 406 -35.77 3.10 3.90
CA LEU A 406 -37.20 3.05 3.59
C LEU A 406 -38.00 4.16 4.27
N ALA A 407 -37.66 4.47 5.52
CA ALA A 407 -38.28 5.57 6.26
C ALA A 407 -37.80 6.96 5.80
N ASN A 408 -36.97 7.02 4.74
CA ASN A 408 -36.39 8.25 4.23
C ASN A 408 -35.61 9.06 5.29
N LYS A 409 -35.09 8.39 6.32
CA LYS A 409 -34.26 9.04 7.37
C LYS A 409 -32.81 9.22 6.94
N ILE A 410 -32.34 8.46 5.98
CA ILE A 410 -31.01 8.56 5.38
C ILE A 410 -31.12 8.54 3.85
N VAL A 411 -30.10 9.08 3.19
CA VAL A 411 -30.01 9.13 1.74
C VAL A 411 -28.56 8.85 1.30
N PHE A 412 -28.42 8.16 0.17
CA PHE A 412 -27.12 7.97 -0.45
C PHE A 412 -26.81 9.13 -1.40
N VAL A 413 -25.91 10.00 -1.04
CA VAL A 413 -25.57 11.22 -1.76
C VAL A 413 -24.07 11.48 -1.68
N ASN A 414 -23.46 11.99 -2.75
CA ASN A 414 -22.01 12.25 -2.81
C ASN A 414 -21.16 11.03 -2.40
N ASN A 415 -21.65 9.80 -2.72
CA ASN A 415 -21.05 8.55 -2.31
C ASN A 415 -20.91 8.35 -0.78
N MET A 416 -21.82 8.95 -0.02
CA MET A 416 -21.94 8.85 1.43
C MET A 416 -23.37 8.47 1.81
N LEU A 417 -23.57 7.81 2.93
CA LEU A 417 -24.88 7.66 3.55
C LEU A 417 -25.05 8.79 4.56
N CYS A 418 -25.93 9.72 4.24
CA CYS A 418 -26.14 10.95 4.96
C CYS A 418 -27.54 10.99 5.59
N ILE A 419 -27.67 11.64 6.76
CA ILE A 419 -28.97 11.93 7.41
C ILE A 419 -29.80 12.80 6.47
N ASN A 420 -31.04 12.39 6.22
CA ASN A 420 -31.98 13.14 5.40
C ASN A 420 -32.74 14.18 6.22
N ASN A 421 -32.13 15.33 6.35
CA ASN A 421 -32.67 16.49 7.06
C ASN A 421 -32.38 17.74 6.24
N GLU A 422 -33.22 18.77 6.29
CA GLU A 422 -33.06 20.03 5.54
C GLU A 422 -31.74 20.75 5.85
N LYS A 423 -31.18 20.59 7.04
CA LYS A 423 -29.86 21.08 7.40
C LYS A 423 -28.75 20.49 6.52
N TYR A 424 -28.89 19.21 6.13
CA TYR A 424 -27.84 18.45 5.46
C TYR A 424 -28.13 18.15 3.99
N ILE A 425 -29.40 17.99 3.62
CA ILE A 425 -29.82 17.61 2.28
C ILE A 425 -30.75 18.64 1.70
N GLN A 426 -30.49 19.02 0.48
CA GLN A 426 -31.39 19.83 -0.34
C GLN A 426 -31.78 19.05 -1.59
N TYR A 427 -33.01 19.23 -2.03
CA TYR A 427 -33.56 18.62 -3.22
C TYR A 427 -33.69 19.65 -4.34
N ASP A 428 -33.31 19.27 -5.55
CA ASP A 428 -33.56 20.12 -6.71
C ASP A 428 -35.07 20.10 -7.10
N LYS A 429 -35.43 20.88 -8.11
CA LYS A 429 -36.84 20.95 -8.61
C LYS A 429 -37.39 19.62 -9.10
N GLU A 430 -36.49 18.67 -9.38
CA GLU A 430 -36.81 17.35 -9.89
C GLU A 430 -36.64 16.28 -8.80
N GLY A 431 -36.39 16.74 -7.56
CA GLY A 431 -36.32 15.93 -6.38
C GLY A 431 -35.02 15.14 -6.19
N PHE A 432 -33.91 15.48 -6.87
CA PHE A 432 -32.65 14.81 -6.62
C PHE A 432 -31.94 15.39 -5.39
N PRO A 433 -31.46 14.52 -4.51
CA PRO A 433 -30.75 14.94 -3.33
C PRO A 433 -29.37 15.47 -3.65
N SER A 434 -28.97 16.54 -2.97
CA SER A 434 -27.61 16.99 -2.90
C SER A 434 -27.29 17.45 -1.48
N MET A 435 -26.03 17.27 -1.06
CA MET A 435 -25.60 17.78 0.24
C MET A 435 -25.63 19.31 0.23
N THR A 436 -26.12 19.90 1.31
CA THR A 436 -26.01 21.33 1.56
C THR A 436 -24.55 21.73 1.73
N ARG A 437 -24.27 23.02 1.65
CA ARG A 437 -22.92 23.54 1.96
C ARG A 437 -22.50 23.14 3.37
N TYR A 438 -23.41 23.25 4.34
CA TYR A 438 -23.17 22.89 5.73
C TYR A 438 -22.76 21.41 5.86
N ALA A 439 -23.51 20.50 5.24
CA ALA A 439 -23.20 19.08 5.28
C ALA A 439 -21.86 18.73 4.62
N LEU A 440 -21.50 19.44 3.56
CA LEU A 440 -20.18 19.27 2.92
C LEU A 440 -19.02 19.78 3.78
N ASP A 441 -19.27 20.72 4.68
CA ASP A 441 -18.27 21.26 5.61
C ASP A 441 -18.22 20.51 6.95
N HIS A 442 -19.29 19.74 7.28
CA HIS A 442 -19.46 18.99 8.53
C HIS A 442 -19.93 17.54 8.25
N ALA A 443 -19.16 16.81 7.45
CA ALA A 443 -19.54 15.44 7.05
C ALA A 443 -19.61 14.48 8.24
N ASP A 444 -18.89 14.75 9.31
CA ASP A 444 -18.86 13.97 10.54
C ASP A 444 -20.15 14.08 11.37
N GLU A 445 -20.90 15.18 11.23
CA GLU A 445 -22.19 15.33 11.89
C GLU A 445 -23.30 14.51 11.24
N CYS A 446 -23.22 14.30 9.93
CA CYS A 446 -24.36 13.79 9.16
C CYS A 446 -24.11 12.54 8.33
N CYS A 447 -22.86 12.07 8.21
CA CYS A 447 -22.53 10.94 7.38
C CYS A 447 -22.06 9.74 8.22
N LEU A 448 -22.40 8.53 7.76
CA LEU A 448 -21.91 7.31 8.37
C LEU A 448 -20.40 7.13 8.12
N VAL A 449 -19.70 6.65 9.14
CA VAL A 449 -18.28 6.31 9.08
C VAL A 449 -18.13 4.82 8.81
N PHE A 450 -17.30 4.48 7.84
CA PHE A 450 -16.98 3.11 7.47
C PHE A 450 -15.54 2.79 7.80
N LYS A 451 -15.27 1.64 8.39
CA LYS A 451 -13.92 1.12 8.58
C LYS A 451 -13.53 0.30 7.36
N ARG A 452 -12.38 0.65 6.79
CA ARG A 452 -11.76 -0.14 5.72
C ARG A 452 -11.05 -1.32 6.36
N GLU A 453 -11.54 -2.53 6.16
CA GLU A 453 -10.75 -3.72 6.41
C GLU A 453 -9.82 -3.92 5.22
N ARG A 454 -8.52 -3.78 5.45
CA ARG A 454 -7.52 -4.22 4.49
C ARG A 454 -7.57 -5.75 4.47
N LYS A 455 -8.38 -6.34 3.60
CA LYS A 455 -8.01 -7.63 3.04
C LYS A 455 -6.87 -7.33 2.08
N TYR A 456 -5.70 -7.83 2.44
CA TYR A 456 -4.46 -7.74 1.70
C TYR A 456 -4.68 -7.83 0.19
N ASP A 457 -4.86 -6.72 -0.49
CA ASP A 457 -4.60 -6.55 -1.90
C ASP A 457 -4.81 -5.09 -2.30
N ARG A 458 -3.72 -4.49 -2.81
CA ARG A 458 -3.63 -3.26 -3.60
C ARG A 458 -3.70 -1.93 -2.85
N ALA A 459 -2.53 -1.36 -2.61
CA ALA A 459 -2.39 -0.01 -2.06
C ALA A 459 -2.73 1.12 -3.06
N TYR A 460 -2.96 0.82 -4.36
CA TYR A 460 -3.09 1.82 -5.42
C TYR A 460 -4.23 1.59 -6.41
N ASP A 461 -5.11 0.61 -6.15
CA ASP A 461 -6.31 0.49 -6.96
C ASP A 461 -7.40 1.32 -6.31
N ASP A 462 -7.79 2.43 -6.94
CA ASP A 462 -8.99 3.22 -6.61
C ASP A 462 -10.29 2.41 -6.79
N SER A 463 -10.19 1.15 -7.25
CA SER A 463 -11.27 0.19 -7.20
C SER A 463 -11.41 -0.34 -5.77
N TYR A 464 -12.36 0.19 -5.05
CA TYR A 464 -12.80 -0.30 -3.74
C TYR A 464 -13.38 -1.74 -3.77
N GLY A 465 -12.88 -2.58 -4.66
CA GLY A 465 -13.47 -3.87 -5.02
C GLY A 465 -13.45 -4.96 -3.94
N ASN A 466 -12.70 -4.80 -2.84
CA ASN A 466 -12.59 -5.81 -1.79
C ASN A 466 -12.51 -5.23 -0.38
N LEU A 467 -13.16 -4.10 -0.15
CA LEU A 467 -13.20 -3.52 1.19
C LEU A 467 -14.38 -4.11 1.95
N GLY A 468 -14.08 -4.93 2.94
CA GLY A 468 -15.02 -5.23 4.00
C GLY A 468 -15.23 -3.97 4.82
N PHE A 469 -16.43 -3.37 4.75
CA PHE A 469 -16.77 -2.22 5.60
C PHE A 469 -17.36 -2.73 6.89
N LEU A 470 -16.68 -2.50 8.00
CA LEU A 470 -17.29 -2.47 9.32
C LEU A 470 -17.70 -1.03 9.60
N CYS A 471 -18.99 -0.78 9.68
CA CYS A 471 -19.49 0.49 10.18
C CYS A 471 -19.21 0.56 11.69
N ARG A 472 -18.23 1.36 12.09
CA ARG A 472 -17.75 1.42 13.46
C ARG A 472 -18.68 2.21 14.39
N LYS A 473 -19.43 3.15 13.85
CA LYS A 473 -20.36 4.01 14.60
C LYS A 473 -21.82 3.71 14.31
N PHE A 474 -22.09 2.74 13.46
CA PHE A 474 -23.44 2.36 13.13
C PHE A 474 -23.98 1.44 14.23
N SER A 475 -24.70 2.04 15.16
CA SER A 475 -25.89 1.39 15.72
C SER A 475 -27.08 2.12 15.12
N ALA A 476 -28.14 1.39 14.76
CA ALA A 476 -29.37 2.04 14.32
C ALA A 476 -29.84 3.11 15.31
N SER A 477 -29.57 2.90 16.61
CA SER A 477 -29.83 3.84 17.70
C SER A 477 -29.05 5.16 17.58
N SER A 478 -27.73 5.11 17.47
CA SER A 478 -26.90 6.32 17.42
C SER A 478 -27.22 7.20 16.20
N PHE A 479 -27.60 6.57 15.09
CA PHE A 479 -27.90 7.29 13.87
C PHE A 479 -29.30 7.93 13.90
N VAL A 480 -30.27 7.27 14.53
CA VAL A 480 -31.60 7.84 14.76
C VAL A 480 -31.53 9.00 15.74
N GLU A 481 -30.68 8.92 16.76
CA GLU A 481 -30.39 10.05 17.67
C GLU A 481 -29.90 11.29 16.90
N ALA A 482 -28.92 11.11 16.03
CA ALA A 482 -28.39 12.20 15.22
C ALA A 482 -29.38 12.73 14.17
N SER A 483 -30.34 11.90 13.71
CA SER A 483 -31.36 12.31 12.72
C SER A 483 -32.57 13.06 13.32
N ASN A 484 -32.79 12.91 14.63
CA ASN A 484 -33.83 13.66 15.35
C ASN A 484 -33.13 14.68 16.22
N ASP A 485 -33.19 15.96 16.00
CA ASP A 485 -32.58 17.06 16.79
C ASP A 485 -32.74 16.95 18.33
N GLU A 486 -33.26 15.86 18.83
CA GLU A 486 -33.34 15.42 20.20
C GLU A 486 -32.53 14.16 20.39
N SER A 487 -31.54 14.14 21.28
CA SER A 487 -30.70 13.00 21.66
C SER A 487 -31.51 11.84 22.27
N LYS A 488 -32.11 11.01 21.44
CA LYS A 488 -32.90 9.84 21.86
C LYS A 488 -32.34 8.56 21.30
N ASN A 489 -31.99 7.64 22.18
CA ASN A 489 -31.62 6.26 21.84
C ASN A 489 -32.81 5.50 21.22
N LEU A 490 -32.54 4.51 20.34
CA LEU A 490 -33.58 3.60 19.82
C LEU A 490 -34.36 2.89 20.94
N ASP A 491 -33.69 2.64 22.08
CA ASP A 491 -34.31 2.13 23.30
C ASP A 491 -35.15 3.18 24.03
N ALA A 492 -34.92 4.48 23.74
CA ALA A 492 -35.65 5.62 24.28
C ALA A 492 -36.71 6.16 23.31
N LEU A 493 -36.85 5.60 22.11
CA LEU A 493 -37.95 5.90 21.19
C LEU A 493 -39.27 5.50 21.84
N GLY A 494 -40.27 6.39 21.74
CA GLY A 494 -41.62 6.10 22.18
C GLY A 494 -42.22 4.86 21.46
N ASP A 495 -43.21 4.23 22.08
CA ASP A 495 -43.82 3.05 21.50
C ASP A 495 -44.44 3.30 20.11
N GLU A 496 -44.82 4.52 19.79
CA GLU A 496 -45.29 4.91 18.45
C GLU A 496 -44.16 4.88 17.40
N GLU A 497 -43.00 5.40 17.72
CA GLU A 497 -41.85 5.42 16.80
C GLU A 497 -41.26 4.01 16.61
N LYS A 498 -41.23 3.19 17.68
CA LYS A 498 -40.90 1.76 17.60
C LYS A 498 -41.90 0.99 16.74
N ASN A 499 -43.19 1.34 16.83
CA ASN A 499 -44.23 0.73 16.03
C ASN A 499 -44.18 1.20 14.56
N GLU A 500 -43.82 2.44 14.27
CA GLU A 500 -43.56 2.88 12.90
C GLU A 500 -42.36 2.14 12.29
N LEU A 501 -41.26 2.04 13.01
CA LEU A 501 -40.08 1.26 12.57
C LEU A 501 -40.42 -0.23 12.37
N LYS A 502 -41.27 -0.81 13.22
CA LYS A 502 -41.77 -2.18 13.05
C LYS A 502 -42.72 -2.30 11.84
N LYS A 503 -43.56 -1.29 11.59
CA LYS A 503 -44.42 -1.22 10.39
C LYS A 503 -43.57 -1.11 9.12
N VAL A 504 -42.53 -0.30 9.13
CA VAL A 504 -41.58 -0.20 8.00
C VAL A 504 -40.86 -1.54 7.77
N LYS A 505 -40.43 -2.21 8.85
CA LYS A 505 -39.81 -3.55 8.77
C LYS A 505 -40.81 -4.64 8.26
N SER A 506 -42.07 -4.54 8.63
CA SER A 506 -43.11 -5.47 8.15
C SER A 506 -43.60 -5.12 6.74
N GLY A 507 -43.73 -3.81 6.42
CA GLY A 507 -44.05 -3.33 5.09
C GLY A 507 -43.02 -3.69 4.05
N ALA A 508 -41.74 -3.75 4.44
CA ALA A 508 -40.68 -4.24 3.55
C ALA A 508 -40.87 -5.72 3.12
N LYS A 509 -41.47 -6.56 3.96
CA LYS A 509 -41.83 -7.95 3.60
C LYS A 509 -43.05 -8.03 2.68
N GLU A 510 -43.99 -7.10 2.81
CA GLU A 510 -45.16 -7.02 1.94
C GLU A 510 -44.84 -6.35 0.60
N MET A 511 -43.93 -5.38 0.55
CA MET A 511 -43.47 -4.74 -0.70
C MET A 511 -42.76 -5.72 -1.66
N VAL A 512 -42.19 -6.81 -1.16
CA VAL A 512 -41.64 -7.86 -2.05
C VAL A 512 -42.73 -8.47 -2.94
N LYS A 513 -44.02 -8.42 -2.51
CA LYS A 513 -45.16 -8.90 -3.29
C LYS A 513 -45.71 -7.86 -4.28
N VAL A 514 -45.55 -6.57 -3.98
CA VAL A 514 -46.12 -5.48 -4.79
C VAL A 514 -45.34 -5.24 -6.09
N PHE A 515 -44.07 -5.72 -6.17
CA PHE A 515 -43.24 -5.58 -7.37
C PHE A 515 -43.31 -6.77 -8.33
N GLU A 516 -44.29 -7.68 -8.16
CA GLU A 516 -44.53 -8.80 -9.09
C GLU A 516 -45.01 -8.32 -10.48
N ASP A 517 -45.65 -7.13 -10.57
CA ASP A 517 -46.01 -6.48 -11.83
C ASP A 517 -45.39 -5.05 -11.89
N LEU A 518 -44.26 -4.93 -12.59
CA LEU A 518 -43.65 -3.64 -12.81
C LEU A 518 -44.53 -2.79 -13.76
N PRO A 519 -45.01 -1.62 -13.33
CA PRO A 519 -45.79 -0.73 -14.18
C PRO A 519 -44.96 -0.28 -15.39
N GLY A 520 -45.55 -0.13 -16.55
CA GLY A 520 -44.91 0.45 -17.72
C GLY A 520 -44.34 1.88 -17.49
N SER A 521 -44.90 2.58 -16.49
CA SER A 521 -44.37 3.84 -15.94
C SER A 521 -42.99 3.68 -15.34
N PHE A 522 -42.68 2.61 -14.61
CA PHE A 522 -41.36 2.36 -14.04
C PHE A 522 -40.27 2.31 -15.13
N VAL A 523 -40.52 1.61 -16.23
CA VAL A 523 -39.58 1.51 -17.35
C VAL A 523 -39.31 2.88 -17.98
N LYS A 524 -40.35 3.71 -18.11
CA LYS A 524 -40.24 5.08 -18.64
C LYS A 524 -39.38 5.96 -17.71
N THR A 525 -39.65 5.91 -16.44
CA THR A 525 -38.94 6.69 -15.41
C THR A 525 -37.49 6.24 -15.26
N LEU A 526 -37.24 4.94 -15.24
CA LEU A 526 -35.89 4.37 -15.22
C LEU A 526 -35.06 4.87 -16.42
N ASN A 527 -35.62 4.78 -17.63
CA ASN A 527 -34.94 5.24 -18.84
C ASN A 527 -34.74 6.76 -18.85
N PHE A 528 -35.70 7.54 -18.31
CA PHE A 528 -35.55 8.97 -18.15
C PHE A 528 -34.34 9.31 -17.24
N HIS A 529 -34.22 8.67 -16.07
CA HIS A 529 -33.11 8.88 -15.15
C HIS A 529 -31.76 8.46 -15.72
N ILE A 530 -31.72 7.33 -16.44
CA ILE A 530 -30.48 6.88 -17.12
C ILE A 530 -30.05 7.91 -18.15
N LYS A 531 -30.98 8.37 -19.00
CA LYS A 531 -30.71 9.36 -20.04
C LYS A 531 -30.28 10.70 -19.44
N ARG A 532 -30.97 11.16 -18.41
CA ARG A 532 -30.67 12.42 -17.74
C ARG A 532 -29.29 12.44 -17.10
N LYS A 533 -28.87 11.30 -16.53
CA LYS A 533 -27.53 11.16 -15.93
C LYS A 533 -26.44 10.87 -16.95
N GLY A 534 -26.81 10.79 -18.24
CA GLY A 534 -25.85 10.52 -19.34
C GLY A 534 -25.13 9.18 -19.21
N LEU A 535 -25.72 8.21 -18.48
CA LEU A 535 -25.09 6.92 -18.21
C LEU A 535 -25.30 5.95 -19.38
N THR A 536 -24.21 5.34 -19.80
CA THR A 536 -24.26 4.18 -20.69
C THR A 536 -24.72 2.93 -19.94
N ALA A 537 -25.18 1.91 -20.67
CA ALA A 537 -25.55 0.64 -20.07
C ALA A 537 -24.36 -0.03 -19.37
N PHE A 538 -23.15 0.19 -19.85
CA PHE A 538 -21.93 -0.34 -19.28
C PHE A 538 -21.56 0.38 -17.96
N GLU A 539 -21.66 1.69 -17.90
CA GLU A 539 -21.44 2.45 -16.66
C GLU A 539 -22.46 2.11 -15.60
N LEU A 540 -23.73 1.92 -15.99
CA LEU A 540 -24.77 1.48 -15.05
C LEU A 540 -24.51 0.06 -14.57
N PHE A 541 -24.01 -0.84 -15.42
CA PHE A 541 -23.54 -2.17 -15.02
C PHE A 541 -22.41 -2.08 -13.99
N GLN A 542 -21.38 -1.27 -14.27
CA GLN A 542 -20.25 -1.10 -13.35
C GLN A 542 -20.70 -0.57 -11.98
N ARG A 543 -21.66 0.35 -11.95
CA ARG A 543 -22.15 0.97 -10.72
C ARG A 543 -23.13 0.07 -9.95
N SER A 544 -24.02 -0.62 -10.65
CA SER A 544 -25.09 -1.43 -10.04
C SER A 544 -24.72 -2.90 -9.89
N GLN A 545 -23.68 -3.37 -10.60
CA GLN A 545 -23.33 -4.79 -10.71
C GLN A 545 -24.51 -5.67 -11.20
N ILE A 546 -25.40 -5.10 -12.00
CA ILE A 546 -26.48 -5.81 -12.67
C ILE A 546 -26.03 -6.05 -14.10
N SER A 547 -26.04 -7.30 -14.57
CA SER A 547 -25.56 -7.62 -15.91
C SER A 547 -26.21 -6.75 -17.00
N THR A 548 -25.47 -6.40 -18.04
CA THR A 548 -25.99 -5.59 -19.16
C THR A 548 -27.22 -6.22 -19.80
N GLN A 549 -27.29 -7.55 -19.84
CA GLN A 549 -28.46 -8.29 -20.32
C GLN A 549 -29.67 -8.10 -19.41
N SER A 550 -29.50 -8.23 -18.08
CA SER A 550 -30.57 -7.98 -17.10
C SER A 550 -31.05 -6.54 -17.15
N LEU A 551 -30.11 -5.57 -17.23
CA LEU A 551 -30.45 -4.15 -17.38
C LEU A 551 -31.24 -3.88 -18.67
N SER A 552 -30.85 -4.50 -19.78
CA SER A 552 -31.59 -4.40 -21.05
C SER A 552 -33.01 -4.94 -20.91
N HIS A 553 -33.19 -6.09 -20.28
CA HIS A 553 -34.51 -6.69 -20.09
C HIS A 553 -35.40 -5.84 -19.17
N ILE A 554 -34.83 -5.25 -18.12
CA ILE A 554 -35.57 -4.34 -17.21
C ILE A 554 -35.96 -3.06 -17.97
N ARG A 555 -35.03 -2.45 -18.70
CA ARG A 555 -35.25 -1.21 -19.47
C ARG A 555 -36.22 -1.34 -20.63
N THR A 556 -36.39 -2.53 -21.14
CA THR A 556 -37.32 -2.84 -22.25
C THR A 556 -38.66 -3.40 -21.78
N GLY A 557 -38.83 -3.58 -20.45
CA GLY A 557 -40.04 -4.16 -19.87
C GLY A 557 -40.25 -5.64 -20.18
N LYS A 558 -39.18 -6.34 -20.62
CA LYS A 558 -39.23 -7.79 -20.87
C LYS A 558 -39.29 -8.62 -19.57
N VAL A 559 -38.87 -8.03 -18.46
CA VAL A 559 -38.93 -8.64 -17.14
C VAL A 559 -40.18 -8.09 -16.44
N LYS A 560 -41.10 -8.96 -16.03
CA LYS A 560 -42.29 -8.58 -15.31
C LYS A 560 -42.03 -8.44 -13.80
N GLU A 561 -41.03 -9.17 -13.28
CA GLU A 561 -40.67 -9.18 -11.86
C GLU A 561 -39.23 -8.77 -11.68
N VAL A 562 -38.98 -7.79 -10.86
CA VAL A 562 -37.62 -7.40 -10.45
C VAL A 562 -37.50 -7.54 -8.94
N LYS A 563 -36.52 -8.35 -8.52
CA LYS A 563 -36.27 -8.54 -7.08
C LYS A 563 -35.91 -7.20 -6.44
N LEU A 564 -36.40 -6.97 -5.22
CA LEU A 564 -36.10 -5.74 -4.46
C LEU A 564 -34.60 -5.41 -4.41
N GLN A 565 -33.75 -6.41 -4.24
CA GLN A 565 -32.30 -6.25 -4.29
C GLN A 565 -31.79 -5.67 -5.62
N THR A 566 -32.39 -6.06 -6.73
CA THR A 566 -32.04 -5.55 -8.07
C THR A 566 -32.49 -4.11 -8.23
N LEU A 567 -33.67 -3.77 -7.71
CA LEU A 567 -34.16 -2.39 -7.68
C LEU A 567 -33.23 -1.49 -6.83
N MET A 568 -32.88 -1.94 -5.62
CA MET A 568 -31.95 -1.20 -4.75
C MET A 568 -30.59 -0.96 -5.44
N LYS A 569 -30.04 -1.97 -6.10
CA LYS A 569 -28.81 -1.84 -6.90
C LYS A 569 -28.96 -0.81 -8.02
N LEU A 570 -30.10 -0.79 -8.73
CA LEU A 570 -30.39 0.19 -9.77
C LEU A 570 -30.43 1.61 -9.20
N PHE A 571 -31.15 1.83 -8.11
CA PHE A 571 -31.31 3.16 -7.53
C PHE A 571 -30.02 3.70 -6.95
N ILE A 572 -29.22 2.86 -6.28
CA ILE A 572 -27.90 3.23 -5.79
C ILE A 572 -26.97 3.49 -6.98
N GLY A 573 -26.98 2.64 -8.00
CA GLY A 573 -26.20 2.84 -9.23
C GLY A 573 -26.58 4.11 -9.97
N LEU A 574 -27.83 4.53 -9.91
CA LEU A 574 -28.36 5.80 -10.44
C LEU A 574 -28.17 6.98 -9.47
N ASN A 575 -27.69 6.74 -8.25
CA ASN A 575 -27.61 7.75 -7.19
C ASN A 575 -28.95 8.47 -7.01
N LEU A 576 -30.00 7.71 -6.80
CA LEU A 576 -31.37 8.18 -6.54
C LEU A 576 -31.71 7.95 -5.07
N ALA A 577 -32.50 8.84 -4.47
CA ALA A 577 -33.00 8.64 -3.11
C ALA A 577 -33.99 7.47 -3.08
N PRO A 578 -33.99 6.64 -2.02
CA PRO A 578 -34.93 5.51 -1.88
C PRO A 578 -36.42 5.92 -1.93
N ALA A 579 -36.77 7.11 -1.51
CA ALA A 579 -38.13 7.63 -1.63
C ALA A 579 -38.67 7.58 -3.06
N TYR A 580 -37.82 7.79 -4.05
CA TYR A 580 -38.18 7.62 -5.47
C TYR A 580 -38.35 6.19 -5.90
N CYS A 581 -37.83 5.23 -5.12
CA CYS A 581 -37.98 3.82 -5.38
C CYS A 581 -39.37 3.31 -5.10
N PHE A 582 -40.07 3.95 -4.16
CA PHE A 582 -41.30 3.47 -3.57
C PHE A 582 -42.51 4.38 -3.76
N ASP A 583 -42.30 5.60 -4.22
CA ASP A 583 -43.40 6.50 -4.57
C ASP A 583 -43.86 6.25 -6.01
N LEU A 584 -44.77 5.29 -6.15
CA LEU A 584 -45.39 4.92 -7.43
C LEU A 584 -46.21 6.07 -8.04
N ASN A 585 -46.51 7.14 -7.31
CA ASN A 585 -47.24 8.29 -7.82
C ASN A 585 -46.31 9.26 -8.59
N TYR A 586 -44.99 9.13 -8.42
CA TYR A 586 -44.00 9.83 -9.24
C TYR A 586 -43.53 9.03 -10.48
N LEU A 587 -44.01 7.80 -10.61
CA LEU A 587 -43.87 6.92 -11.76
C LEU A 587 -45.12 7.01 -12.64
#